data_2cbbb72cd00379ed234698dfc4bb936b
#
_entry.id   2cbbb72cd00379ed234698dfc4bb936b
#
_cell.length_a   1.000
_cell.length_b   1.000
_cell.length_c   1.000
_cell.angle_alpha   90.00
_cell.angle_beta   90.00
_cell.angle_gamma   90.00
#
_symmetry.space_group_name_H-M   'P 1'
#
loop_
_entity.id
_entity.type
_entity.pdbx_description
1 polymer ?
#
loop_
_entity_poly.entity_id
_entity_poly.type
_entity_poly.pdbx_seq_one_letter_code
_entity_poly.pdbx_strand_id
1 'polypeptide(L)'
;MTAIVRGWLAGALAASALAVTACASGPAAPGPPSAYLGTVLDTPVPASVADLPLTTDAGQVTHLAAWRGQVVVLTDFLTLCQETCPLTTGNLLMMDRAVTAAGLGRRVHFVELTVDPGRDTPSRLRAYRKLIGAPANWSLLTGSPAVIGQIWRYFRVWYQRVAEDSPPGTDWLTGRPLSYDVDHQDALVYLDARGRERFVVVGSPNARGAPVPPGLRRFLSAQGRADLSHPDASTWTAAEALSPVAWLTGKPIGLPPS
;
A
#
# COMPACT_ATOMS: atom_id res chain seq x y z
N MET A 1 24.49 98.46 -10.00
CA MET A 1 23.24 97.72 -10.25
C MET A 1 23.58 96.24 -10.21
N THR A 2 23.35 95.62 -9.05
CA THR A 2 23.79 94.27 -8.71
C THR A 2 22.58 93.34 -8.64
N ALA A 3 22.50 92.35 -9.51
CA ALA A 3 21.44 91.33 -9.52
C ALA A 3 21.85 90.10 -8.70
N ILE A 4 21.04 89.77 -7.72
CA ILE A 4 21.21 88.63 -6.87
C ILE A 4 20.45 87.41 -7.46
N VAL A 5 21.14 86.37 -7.82
CA VAL A 5 20.56 85.09 -8.26
C VAL A 5 20.40 84.16 -7.04
N ARG A 6 19.17 83.79 -6.71
CA ARG A 6 18.82 82.78 -5.67
C ARG A 6 18.77 81.42 -6.31
N GLY A 7 19.71 80.54 -5.90
CA GLY A 7 19.70 79.14 -6.26
C GLY A 7 18.74 78.35 -5.35
N TRP A 8 17.88 77.52 -5.94
CA TRP A 8 17.04 76.52 -5.26
C TRP A 8 17.73 75.17 -5.30
N LEU A 9 18.05 74.66 -4.14
CA LEU A 9 18.50 73.27 -3.97
C LEU A 9 17.28 72.37 -3.81
N ALA A 10 16.97 71.54 -4.80
CA ALA A 10 15.99 70.50 -4.72
C ALA A 10 16.64 69.21 -4.13
N GLY A 11 16.29 68.91 -2.90
CA GLY A 11 16.72 67.63 -2.26
C GLY A 11 15.83 66.47 -2.76
N ALA A 12 16.44 65.54 -3.44
CA ALA A 12 15.76 64.27 -3.81
C ALA A 12 15.84 63.27 -2.64
N LEU A 13 14.68 63.00 -2.01
CA LEU A 13 14.50 61.92 -1.05
C LEU A 13 14.36 60.59 -1.81
N ALA A 14 15.39 59.76 -1.79
CA ALA A 14 15.31 58.39 -2.28
C ALA A 14 14.63 57.49 -1.25
N ALA A 15 13.41 57.09 -1.50
CA ALA A 15 12.67 56.11 -0.72
C ALA A 15 13.15 54.70 -1.09
N SER A 16 13.99 54.10 -0.23
CA SER A 16 14.40 52.68 -0.36
C SER A 16 13.22 51.80 0.07
N ALA A 17 12.53 51.18 -0.89
CA ALA A 17 11.56 50.14 -0.64
C ALA A 17 12.26 48.84 -0.27
N LEU A 18 12.23 48.46 0.99
CA LEU A 18 12.62 47.11 1.43
C LEU A 18 11.56 46.12 0.94
N ALA A 19 11.87 45.36 -0.10
CA ALA A 19 11.08 44.21 -0.51
C ALA A 19 11.27 43.08 0.53
N VAL A 20 10.28 42.94 1.42
CA VAL A 20 10.20 41.78 2.31
C VAL A 20 9.77 40.58 1.46
N THR A 21 10.72 39.75 1.05
CA THR A 21 10.46 38.46 0.41
C THR A 21 9.86 37.54 1.47
N ALA A 22 8.53 37.44 1.52
CA ALA A 22 7.84 36.42 2.29
C ALA A 22 8.20 35.06 1.67
N CYS A 23 9.10 34.29 2.30
CA CYS A 23 9.27 32.88 2.01
C CYS A 23 7.94 32.21 2.32
N ALA A 24 7.13 31.93 1.32
CA ALA A 24 5.97 31.09 1.47
C ALA A 24 6.47 29.70 1.87
N SER A 25 6.36 29.38 3.16
CA SER A 25 6.63 28.02 3.67
C SER A 25 5.65 27.09 2.99
N GLY A 26 6.10 26.27 2.06
CA GLY A 26 5.30 25.18 1.50
C GLY A 26 4.76 24.28 2.61
N PRO A 27 3.70 23.51 2.37
CA PRO A 27 3.18 22.57 3.38
C PRO A 27 4.31 21.68 3.89
N ALA A 28 4.38 21.53 5.22
CA ALA A 28 5.38 20.69 5.85
C ALA A 28 5.30 19.25 5.32
N ALA A 29 6.45 18.61 5.13
CA ALA A 29 6.50 17.21 4.70
C ALA A 29 5.78 16.32 5.73
N PRO A 30 5.01 15.29 5.29
CA PRO A 30 4.35 14.37 6.20
C PRO A 30 5.36 13.71 7.15
N GLY A 31 5.02 13.68 8.44
CA GLY A 31 5.76 12.98 9.47
C GLY A 31 5.42 11.48 9.53
N PRO A 32 6.05 10.74 10.49
CA PRO A 32 5.71 9.34 10.74
C PRO A 32 4.23 9.18 11.05
N PRO A 33 3.62 8.03 10.67
CA PRO A 33 2.24 7.73 11.00
C PRO A 33 2.00 7.62 12.52
N SER A 34 0.74 7.67 12.91
CA SER A 34 0.33 7.49 14.31
C SER A 34 0.71 6.10 14.84
N ALA A 35 1.19 6.04 16.07
CA ALA A 35 1.46 4.78 16.78
C ALA A 35 0.18 3.96 17.06
N TYR A 36 -1.01 4.55 16.96
CA TYR A 36 -2.28 3.81 17.03
C TYR A 36 -2.57 3.01 15.77
N LEU A 37 -2.01 3.42 14.62
CA LEU A 37 -2.19 2.69 13.35
C LEU A 37 -1.26 1.48 13.26
N GLY A 38 -0.04 1.58 13.79
CA GLY A 38 0.95 0.53 13.64
C GLY A 38 2.30 0.90 14.25
N THR A 39 3.33 0.16 13.87
CA THR A 39 4.67 0.27 14.46
C THR A 39 5.65 0.89 13.47
N VAL A 40 6.32 1.97 13.90
CA VAL A 40 7.44 2.59 13.18
C VAL A 40 8.69 1.73 13.38
N LEU A 41 9.38 1.45 12.29
CA LEU A 41 10.60 0.65 12.25
C LEU A 41 11.68 1.39 11.44
N ASP A 42 12.90 0.90 11.50
CA ASP A 42 14.00 1.29 10.63
C ASP A 42 14.97 0.11 10.45
N THR A 43 14.45 -1.00 9.95
CA THR A 43 15.17 -2.27 9.85
C THR A 43 15.51 -2.57 8.38
N PRO A 44 16.80 -2.73 8.01
CA PRO A 44 17.15 -3.13 6.66
C PRO A 44 16.66 -4.55 6.39
N VAL A 45 15.98 -4.78 5.26
CA VAL A 45 15.69 -6.14 4.81
C VAL A 45 16.99 -6.74 4.27
N PRO A 46 17.53 -7.80 4.89
CA PRO A 46 18.82 -8.36 4.48
C PRO A 46 18.72 -9.01 3.09
N ALA A 47 19.83 -9.06 2.36
CA ALA A 47 19.88 -9.67 1.04
C ALA A 47 19.41 -11.13 1.03
N SER A 48 19.67 -11.87 2.11
CA SER A 48 19.19 -13.25 2.30
C SER A 48 17.66 -13.41 2.33
N VAL A 49 16.92 -12.29 2.45
CA VAL A 49 15.46 -12.23 2.35
C VAL A 49 15.04 -11.46 1.11
N ALA A 50 15.64 -10.28 0.88
CA ALA A 50 15.26 -9.39 -0.23
C ALA A 50 15.51 -10.00 -1.61
N ASP A 51 16.52 -10.88 -1.75
CA ASP A 51 16.92 -11.50 -3.02
C ASP A 51 16.36 -12.93 -3.19
N LEU A 52 15.49 -13.39 -2.29
CA LEU A 52 14.83 -14.69 -2.44
C LEU A 52 14.00 -14.75 -3.73
N PRO A 53 14.09 -15.85 -4.49
CA PRO A 53 13.41 -15.96 -5.78
C PRO A 53 11.89 -16.11 -5.59
N LEU A 54 11.16 -15.15 -6.12
CA LEU A 54 9.70 -15.14 -6.20
C LEU A 54 9.26 -15.30 -7.67
N THR A 55 8.02 -15.71 -7.88
CA THR A 55 7.46 -15.88 -9.22
C THR A 55 6.25 -14.98 -9.38
N THR A 56 6.22 -14.20 -10.45
CA THR A 56 5.10 -13.33 -10.82
C THR A 56 3.94 -14.13 -11.41
N ASP A 57 2.78 -13.48 -11.55
CA ASP A 57 1.63 -13.99 -12.30
C ASP A 57 1.95 -14.27 -13.80
N ALA A 58 2.99 -13.63 -14.35
CA ALA A 58 3.50 -13.93 -15.71
C ALA A 58 4.45 -15.15 -15.75
N GLY A 59 4.77 -15.74 -14.60
CA GLY A 59 5.73 -16.86 -14.50
C GLY A 59 7.20 -16.41 -14.54
N GLN A 60 7.47 -15.12 -14.40
CA GLN A 60 8.83 -14.58 -14.36
C GLN A 60 9.40 -14.62 -12.97
N VAL A 61 10.70 -14.89 -12.84
CA VAL A 61 11.40 -14.81 -11.55
C VAL A 61 11.66 -13.35 -11.22
N THR A 62 11.39 -12.98 -9.97
CA THR A 62 11.64 -11.68 -9.38
C THR A 62 12.05 -11.83 -7.92
N HIS A 63 12.24 -10.74 -7.19
CA HIS A 63 12.59 -10.70 -5.78
C HIS A 63 12.19 -9.33 -5.17
N LEU A 64 12.08 -9.22 -3.86
CA LEU A 64 11.66 -7.95 -3.22
C LEU A 64 12.62 -6.80 -3.52
N ALA A 65 13.92 -7.07 -3.67
CA ALA A 65 14.92 -6.04 -4.01
C ALA A 65 14.74 -5.44 -5.42
N ALA A 66 13.91 -6.03 -6.29
CA ALA A 66 13.63 -5.50 -7.63
C ALA A 66 12.92 -4.13 -7.59
N TRP A 67 12.26 -3.81 -6.47
CA TRP A 67 11.57 -2.53 -6.28
C TRP A 67 12.38 -1.50 -5.48
N ARG A 68 13.67 -1.69 -5.28
CA ARG A 68 14.54 -0.62 -4.76
C ARG A 68 14.42 0.63 -5.63
N GLY A 69 14.34 1.78 -5.00
CA GLY A 69 13.99 3.06 -5.65
C GLY A 69 12.52 3.44 -5.53
N GLN A 70 11.66 2.50 -5.12
CA GLN A 70 10.23 2.72 -4.89
C GLN A 70 9.88 2.46 -3.41
N VAL A 71 8.82 3.10 -2.93
CA VAL A 71 8.14 2.69 -1.70
C VAL A 71 7.31 1.46 -2.03
N VAL A 72 7.43 0.40 -1.23
CA VAL A 72 6.67 -0.84 -1.42
C VAL A 72 5.63 -0.97 -0.30
N VAL A 73 4.39 -1.23 -0.69
CA VAL A 73 3.32 -1.67 0.20
C VAL A 73 3.15 -3.17 -0.03
N LEU A 74 3.67 -3.96 0.90
CA LEU A 74 3.64 -5.42 0.85
C LEU A 74 2.54 -5.93 1.78
N THR A 75 1.70 -6.85 1.31
CA THR A 75 0.70 -7.54 2.12
C THR A 75 0.68 -9.03 1.81
N ASP A 76 0.30 -9.80 2.80
CA ASP A 76 -0.05 -11.19 2.68
C ASP A 76 -1.44 -11.34 2.05
N PHE A 77 -1.64 -12.40 1.30
CA PHE A 77 -2.94 -12.74 0.70
C PHE A 77 -2.98 -14.20 0.25
N LEU A 78 -4.17 -14.69 -0.07
CA LEU A 78 -4.37 -15.86 -0.92
C LEU A 78 -5.59 -15.65 -1.83
N THR A 79 -5.50 -16.20 -3.04
CA THR A 79 -6.57 -15.96 -4.05
C THR A 79 -7.90 -16.62 -3.70
N LEU A 80 -7.92 -17.55 -2.76
CA LEU A 80 -9.09 -18.31 -2.35
C LEU A 80 -9.72 -17.82 -1.04
N CYS A 81 -9.13 -16.81 -0.40
CA CYS A 81 -9.73 -16.17 0.76
C CYS A 81 -11.07 -15.54 0.39
N GLN A 82 -12.11 -15.83 1.19
CA GLN A 82 -13.48 -15.35 0.98
C GLN A 82 -13.90 -14.31 2.03
N GLU A 83 -12.96 -13.80 2.83
CA GLU A 83 -13.21 -12.88 3.94
C GLU A 83 -12.37 -11.62 3.82
N THR A 84 -11.20 -11.61 4.40
CA THR A 84 -10.39 -10.41 4.58
C THR A 84 -9.62 -9.98 3.33
N CYS A 85 -9.01 -10.92 2.58
CA CYS A 85 -8.18 -10.57 1.42
C CYS A 85 -8.92 -9.76 0.33
N PRO A 86 -10.19 -10.08 -0.03
CA PRO A 86 -10.96 -9.24 -0.95
C PRO A 86 -11.17 -7.80 -0.45
N LEU A 87 -11.27 -7.62 0.87
CA LEU A 87 -11.45 -6.32 1.53
C LEU A 87 -10.13 -5.54 1.54
N THR A 88 -9.02 -6.22 1.84
CA THR A 88 -7.66 -5.67 1.73
C THR A 88 -7.38 -5.22 0.31
N THR A 89 -7.59 -6.07 -0.70
CA THR A 89 -7.44 -5.73 -2.12
C THR A 89 -8.28 -4.50 -2.51
N GLY A 90 -9.53 -4.41 -2.05
CA GLY A 90 -10.39 -3.25 -2.29
C GLY A 90 -9.80 -1.95 -1.73
N ASN A 91 -9.30 -1.97 -0.49
CA ASN A 91 -8.63 -0.83 0.14
C ASN A 91 -7.33 -0.45 -0.58
N LEU A 92 -6.51 -1.43 -0.95
CA LEU A 92 -5.28 -1.19 -1.70
C LEU A 92 -5.55 -0.57 -3.08
N LEU A 93 -6.64 -0.96 -3.76
CA LEU A 93 -7.07 -0.32 -5.02
C LEU A 93 -7.48 1.14 -4.82
N MET A 94 -8.10 1.49 -3.67
CA MET A 94 -8.34 2.90 -3.31
C MET A 94 -7.03 3.64 -3.08
N MET A 95 -6.09 3.05 -2.36
CA MET A 95 -4.76 3.62 -2.11
C MET A 95 -4.01 3.84 -3.42
N ASP A 96 -4.04 2.89 -4.36
CA ASP A 96 -3.41 3.04 -5.66
C ASP A 96 -3.99 4.20 -6.46
N ARG A 97 -5.31 4.37 -6.48
CA ARG A 97 -5.95 5.52 -7.13
C ARG A 97 -5.47 6.85 -6.53
N ALA A 98 -5.37 6.92 -5.20
CA ALA A 98 -4.87 8.11 -4.52
C ALA A 98 -3.39 8.39 -4.83
N VAL A 99 -2.55 7.35 -4.82
CA VAL A 99 -1.13 7.39 -5.19
C VAL A 99 -0.97 7.86 -6.64
N THR A 100 -1.77 7.33 -7.56
CA THR A 100 -1.74 7.69 -8.97
C THR A 100 -2.21 9.14 -9.18
N ALA A 101 -3.30 9.55 -8.54
CA ALA A 101 -3.79 10.93 -8.57
C ALA A 101 -2.78 11.93 -8.00
N ALA A 102 -1.99 11.52 -7.00
CA ALA A 102 -0.88 12.31 -6.46
C ALA A 102 0.36 12.34 -7.38
N GLY A 103 0.36 11.66 -8.53
CA GLY A 103 1.50 11.56 -9.44
C GLY A 103 2.64 10.67 -8.92
N LEU A 104 2.34 9.74 -8.02
CA LEU A 104 3.30 8.85 -7.36
C LEU A 104 3.30 7.41 -7.90
N GLY A 105 2.50 7.08 -8.92
CA GLY A 105 2.35 5.71 -9.42
C GLY A 105 3.65 5.03 -9.86
N ARG A 106 4.71 5.78 -10.22
CA ARG A 106 6.04 5.23 -10.49
C ARG A 106 6.96 5.17 -9.26
N ARG A 107 6.55 5.75 -8.14
CA ARG A 107 7.34 5.81 -6.90
C ARG A 107 6.82 4.87 -5.82
N VAL A 108 5.62 4.32 -6.02
CA VAL A 108 4.96 3.39 -5.08
C VAL A 108 4.59 2.13 -5.82
N HIS A 109 4.90 0.99 -5.24
CA HIS A 109 4.57 -0.33 -5.78
C HIS A 109 3.80 -1.14 -4.75
N PHE A 110 2.72 -1.78 -5.17
CA PHE A 110 1.91 -2.66 -4.34
C PHE A 110 2.30 -4.11 -4.62
N VAL A 111 2.48 -4.89 -3.57
CA VAL A 111 2.86 -6.31 -3.65
C VAL A 111 1.92 -7.12 -2.78
N GLU A 112 1.16 -8.00 -3.40
CA GLU A 112 0.45 -9.07 -2.73
C GLU A 112 1.27 -10.36 -2.86
N LEU A 113 1.80 -10.86 -1.75
CA LEU A 113 2.60 -12.08 -1.69
C LEU A 113 1.80 -13.20 -1.02
N THR A 114 1.64 -14.32 -1.70
CA THR A 114 0.80 -15.41 -1.22
C THR A 114 1.25 -16.00 0.13
N VAL A 115 0.29 -16.48 0.92
CA VAL A 115 0.49 -17.40 2.05
C VAL A 115 0.09 -18.84 1.68
N ASP A 116 -0.40 -19.07 0.45
CA ASP A 116 -0.80 -20.39 -0.05
C ASP A 116 -0.15 -20.74 -1.39
N PRO A 117 1.18 -20.87 -1.43
CA PRO A 117 1.90 -21.14 -2.68
C PRO A 117 1.50 -22.46 -3.35
N GLY A 118 0.86 -23.36 -2.62
CA GLY A 118 0.37 -24.63 -3.14
C GLY A 118 -0.78 -24.47 -4.13
N ARG A 119 -1.68 -23.53 -3.89
CA ARG A 119 -2.83 -23.25 -4.75
C ARG A 119 -2.62 -21.99 -5.61
N ASP A 120 -1.88 -21.01 -5.15
CA ASP A 120 -1.61 -19.74 -5.85
C ASP A 120 -0.51 -19.89 -6.89
N THR A 121 -0.82 -20.65 -7.93
CA THR A 121 0.07 -20.82 -9.10
C THR A 121 0.13 -19.55 -9.94
N PRO A 122 1.17 -19.34 -10.77
CA PRO A 122 1.23 -18.18 -11.68
C PRO A 122 -0.02 -18.03 -12.57
N SER A 123 -0.59 -19.13 -13.02
CA SER A 123 -1.82 -19.10 -13.82
C SER A 123 -3.02 -18.63 -13.02
N ARG A 124 -3.16 -19.02 -11.76
CA ARG A 124 -4.21 -18.54 -10.86
C ARG A 124 -4.01 -17.07 -10.52
N LEU A 125 -2.80 -16.66 -10.20
CA LEU A 125 -2.47 -15.25 -9.96
C LEU A 125 -2.79 -14.37 -11.18
N ARG A 126 -2.53 -14.85 -12.39
CA ARG A 126 -2.90 -14.16 -13.64
C ARG A 126 -4.42 -14.01 -13.79
N ALA A 127 -5.17 -15.04 -13.45
CA ALA A 127 -6.63 -14.96 -13.45
C ALA A 127 -7.15 -13.98 -12.39
N TYR A 128 -6.54 -14.00 -11.20
CA TYR A 128 -6.85 -13.08 -10.10
C TYR A 128 -6.53 -11.62 -10.49
N ARG A 129 -5.35 -11.36 -11.10
CA ARG A 129 -5.00 -10.04 -11.65
C ARG A 129 -6.09 -9.47 -12.56
N LYS A 130 -6.62 -10.29 -13.46
CA LYS A 130 -7.72 -9.89 -14.35
C LYS A 130 -9.01 -9.62 -13.58
N LEU A 131 -9.29 -10.46 -12.58
CA LEU A 131 -10.49 -10.36 -11.74
C LEU A 131 -10.54 -9.05 -10.95
N ILE A 132 -9.40 -8.61 -10.41
CA ILE A 132 -9.29 -7.38 -9.62
C ILE A 132 -8.99 -6.13 -10.46
N GLY A 133 -8.61 -6.29 -11.72
CA GLY A 133 -8.16 -5.18 -12.57
C GLY A 133 -6.89 -4.53 -12.04
N ALA A 134 -5.91 -5.34 -11.59
CA ALA A 134 -4.70 -4.84 -10.94
C ALA A 134 -3.94 -3.81 -11.81
N PRO A 135 -3.55 -2.65 -11.23
CA PRO A 135 -2.78 -1.62 -11.92
C PRO A 135 -1.38 -2.08 -12.33
N ALA A 136 -0.67 -1.26 -13.15
CA ALA A 136 0.67 -1.59 -13.63
C ALA A 136 1.74 -1.61 -12.52
N ASN A 137 1.57 -0.81 -11.45
CA ASN A 137 2.43 -0.76 -10.27
C ASN A 137 2.02 -1.77 -9.19
N TRP A 138 1.48 -2.91 -9.60
CA TRP A 138 0.99 -3.97 -8.71
C TRP A 138 1.55 -5.33 -9.11
N SER A 139 2.08 -6.07 -8.15
CA SER A 139 2.59 -7.43 -8.35
C SER A 139 1.86 -8.43 -7.47
N LEU A 140 1.45 -9.52 -8.09
CA LEU A 140 0.95 -10.72 -7.43
C LEU A 140 2.05 -11.76 -7.47
N LEU A 141 2.48 -12.24 -6.32
CA LEU A 141 3.68 -13.07 -6.20
C LEU A 141 3.39 -14.40 -5.50
N THR A 142 4.06 -15.42 -6.00
CA THR A 142 4.16 -16.74 -5.38
C THR A 142 5.62 -17.20 -5.35
N GLY A 143 5.88 -18.40 -4.85
CA GLY A 143 7.21 -18.98 -4.80
C GLY A 143 7.17 -20.40 -4.24
N SER A 144 8.32 -20.99 -3.98
CA SER A 144 8.33 -22.27 -3.24
C SER A 144 7.83 -22.07 -1.80
N PRO A 145 7.20 -23.08 -1.17
CA PRO A 145 6.76 -22.97 0.22
C PRO A 145 7.89 -22.57 1.19
N ALA A 146 9.11 -23.02 0.93
CA ALA A 146 10.28 -22.67 1.75
C ALA A 146 10.62 -21.17 1.65
N VAL A 147 10.59 -20.61 0.42
CA VAL A 147 10.85 -19.18 0.17
C VAL A 147 9.74 -18.31 0.80
N ILE A 148 8.48 -18.64 0.56
CA ILE A 148 7.35 -17.93 1.14
C ILE A 148 7.43 -17.96 2.68
N GLY A 149 7.67 -19.14 3.27
CA GLY A 149 7.82 -19.27 4.71
C GLY A 149 9.01 -18.50 5.29
N GLN A 150 10.12 -18.37 4.55
CA GLN A 150 11.27 -17.58 4.98
C GLN A 150 10.97 -16.09 4.98
N ILE A 151 10.31 -15.57 3.94
CA ILE A 151 9.94 -14.16 3.82
C ILE A 151 8.94 -13.77 4.92
N TRP A 152 7.85 -14.52 5.07
CA TRP A 152 6.84 -14.20 6.05
C TRP A 152 7.33 -14.35 7.50
N ARG A 153 8.19 -15.30 7.77
CA ARG A 153 8.87 -15.40 9.08
C ARG A 153 9.70 -14.17 9.38
N TYR A 154 10.41 -13.61 8.39
CA TYR A 154 11.18 -12.38 8.55
C TYR A 154 10.26 -11.20 8.90
N PHE A 155 9.16 -11.02 8.17
CA PHE A 155 8.17 -9.96 8.43
C PHE A 155 7.22 -10.29 9.60
N ARG A 156 7.40 -11.42 10.28
CA ARG A 156 6.59 -11.87 11.44
C ARG A 156 5.11 -12.06 11.11
N VAL A 157 4.79 -12.35 9.85
CA VAL A 157 3.45 -12.75 9.43
C VAL A 157 3.29 -14.24 9.69
N TRP A 158 2.30 -14.55 10.52
CA TRP A 158 1.92 -15.92 10.82
C TRP A 158 0.87 -16.41 9.84
N TYR A 159 0.96 -17.66 9.43
CA TYR A 159 -0.06 -18.34 8.66
C TYR A 159 0.00 -19.85 8.89
N GLN A 160 -1.14 -20.52 8.78
CA GLN A 160 -1.24 -21.98 8.84
C GLN A 160 -2.41 -22.51 8.03
N ARG A 161 -2.23 -23.71 7.48
CA ARG A 161 -3.34 -24.44 6.86
C ARG A 161 -4.25 -25.00 7.93
N VAL A 162 -5.55 -24.82 7.74
CA VAL A 162 -6.62 -25.31 8.61
C VAL A 162 -7.66 -26.13 7.81
N ALA A 163 -8.56 -26.80 8.51
CA ALA A 163 -9.70 -27.45 7.86
C ALA A 163 -10.61 -26.39 7.24
N GLU A 164 -11.22 -26.72 6.11
CA GLU A 164 -12.23 -25.90 5.49
C GLU A 164 -13.53 -25.92 6.31
N ASP A 165 -14.32 -24.87 6.20
CA ASP A 165 -15.63 -24.76 6.81
C ASP A 165 -16.63 -25.80 6.30
N SER A 166 -17.74 -25.97 7.02
CA SER A 166 -18.84 -26.83 6.61
C SER A 166 -20.16 -26.02 6.56
N PRO A 167 -20.76 -25.84 5.36
CA PRO A 167 -20.33 -26.31 4.04
C PRO A 167 -19.08 -25.58 3.55
N PRO A 168 -18.24 -26.23 2.71
CA PRO A 168 -17.02 -25.62 2.21
C PRO A 168 -17.31 -24.44 1.29
N GLY A 169 -16.41 -23.46 1.30
CA GLY A 169 -16.38 -22.38 0.33
C GLY A 169 -16.20 -22.89 -1.10
N THR A 170 -16.35 -22.02 -2.09
CA THR A 170 -16.25 -22.36 -3.51
C THR A 170 -15.08 -21.66 -4.15
N ASP A 171 -14.22 -22.41 -4.83
CA ASP A 171 -13.16 -21.87 -5.67
C ASP A 171 -13.77 -21.03 -6.80
N TRP A 172 -13.51 -19.73 -6.77
CA TRP A 172 -14.07 -18.76 -7.72
C TRP A 172 -13.64 -19.02 -9.18
N LEU A 173 -12.53 -19.73 -9.42
CA LEU A 173 -12.00 -20.02 -10.75
C LEU A 173 -12.54 -21.34 -11.31
N THR A 174 -12.70 -22.37 -10.47
CA THR A 174 -13.04 -23.72 -10.91
C THR A 174 -14.46 -24.13 -10.58
N GLY A 175 -15.14 -23.42 -9.67
CA GLY A 175 -16.46 -23.76 -9.15
C GLY A 175 -16.46 -24.97 -8.22
N ARG A 176 -15.29 -25.52 -7.85
CA ARG A 176 -15.18 -26.69 -6.98
C ARG A 176 -15.21 -26.28 -5.50
N PRO A 177 -15.70 -27.15 -4.61
CA PRO A 177 -15.55 -26.93 -3.17
C PRO A 177 -14.08 -26.80 -2.79
N LEU A 178 -13.80 -25.90 -1.84
CA LEU A 178 -12.48 -25.79 -1.23
C LEU A 178 -12.18 -27.02 -0.37
N SER A 179 -10.91 -27.41 -0.29
CA SER A 179 -10.47 -28.60 0.44
C SER A 179 -9.77 -28.30 1.75
N TYR A 180 -9.38 -27.07 1.96
CA TYR A 180 -8.78 -26.53 3.18
C TYR A 180 -8.80 -25.00 3.12
N ASP A 181 -8.64 -24.37 4.28
CA ASP A 181 -8.42 -22.93 4.38
C ASP A 181 -7.03 -22.62 4.95
N VAL A 182 -6.65 -21.34 4.94
CA VAL A 182 -5.40 -20.84 5.48
C VAL A 182 -5.70 -19.66 6.38
N ASP A 183 -5.58 -19.89 7.69
CA ASP A 183 -5.58 -18.81 8.66
C ASP A 183 -4.26 -18.03 8.54
N HIS A 184 -4.34 -16.71 8.55
CA HIS A 184 -3.16 -15.86 8.50
C HIS A 184 -3.39 -14.54 9.24
N GLN A 185 -2.31 -13.92 9.64
CA GLN A 185 -2.31 -12.58 10.19
C GLN A 185 -2.37 -11.58 9.05
N ASP A 186 -3.37 -10.70 9.04
CA ASP A 186 -3.43 -9.59 8.09
C ASP A 186 -2.38 -8.54 8.43
N ALA A 187 -1.52 -8.20 7.49
CA ALA A 187 -0.47 -7.21 7.68
C ALA A 187 -0.23 -6.35 6.44
N LEU A 188 0.04 -5.06 6.66
CA LEU A 188 0.65 -4.19 5.66
C LEU A 188 2.07 -3.84 6.12
N VAL A 189 3.05 -4.21 5.32
CA VAL A 189 4.46 -3.89 5.55
C VAL A 189 4.89 -2.82 4.55
N TYR A 190 5.47 -1.73 5.05
CA TYR A 190 5.93 -0.62 4.22
C TYR A 190 7.45 -0.60 4.15
N LEU A 191 7.98 -0.74 2.95
CA LEU A 191 9.42 -0.63 2.69
C LEU A 191 9.70 0.73 2.03
N ASP A 192 10.78 1.39 2.46
CA ASP A 192 11.24 2.60 1.78
C ASP A 192 12.02 2.28 0.49
N ALA A 193 12.37 3.33 -0.26
CA ALA A 193 13.13 3.21 -1.52
C ALA A 193 14.51 2.54 -1.36
N ARG A 194 15.02 2.41 -0.13
CA ARG A 194 16.26 1.71 0.16
C ARG A 194 16.03 0.22 0.49
N GLY A 195 14.78 -0.23 0.54
CA GLY A 195 14.40 -1.58 0.93
C GLY A 195 14.48 -1.80 2.45
N ARG A 196 14.25 -0.76 3.26
CA ARG A 196 14.15 -0.85 4.72
C ARG A 196 12.70 -0.98 5.12
N GLU A 197 12.40 -1.89 6.04
CA GLU A 197 11.11 -1.96 6.71
C GLU A 197 10.94 -0.72 7.59
N ARG A 198 9.91 0.07 7.32
CA ARG A 198 9.70 1.37 7.95
C ARG A 198 8.44 1.48 8.79
N PHE A 199 7.42 0.73 8.43
CA PHE A 199 6.16 0.72 9.14
C PHE A 199 5.44 -0.61 8.94
N VAL A 200 4.71 -1.06 9.95
CA VAL A 200 3.86 -2.26 9.89
C VAL A 200 2.51 -1.93 10.50
N VAL A 201 1.45 -2.25 9.78
CA VAL A 201 0.07 -2.28 10.26
C VAL A 201 -0.34 -3.74 10.41
N VAL A 202 -0.99 -4.10 11.50
CA VAL A 202 -1.53 -5.44 11.74
C VAL A 202 -3.03 -5.34 11.98
N GLY A 203 -3.79 -6.23 11.38
CA GLY A 203 -5.24 -6.30 11.52
C GLY A 203 -5.99 -6.09 10.22
N SER A 204 -7.24 -6.47 10.22
CA SER A 204 -8.12 -6.49 9.06
C SER A 204 -8.51 -5.08 8.60
N PRO A 205 -8.76 -4.87 7.30
CA PRO A 205 -9.15 -3.58 6.75
C PRO A 205 -10.58 -3.20 7.12
N ASN A 206 -10.80 -1.93 7.40
CA ASN A 206 -12.14 -1.36 7.40
C ASN A 206 -12.57 -1.13 5.94
N ALA A 207 -13.40 -2.01 5.44
CA ALA A 207 -13.80 -2.00 4.03
C ALA A 207 -15.03 -1.13 3.74
N ARG A 208 -15.51 -0.32 4.71
CA ARG A 208 -16.66 0.57 4.48
C ARG A 208 -16.35 1.56 3.33
N GLY A 209 -17.09 1.42 2.23
CA GLY A 209 -16.87 2.22 1.02
C GLY A 209 -15.72 1.74 0.13
N ALA A 210 -14.99 0.69 0.50
CA ALA A 210 -13.95 0.13 -0.36
C ALA A 210 -14.58 -0.51 -1.61
N PRO A 211 -14.01 -0.25 -2.80
CA PRO A 211 -14.51 -0.79 -4.05
C PRO A 211 -14.03 -2.25 -4.21
N VAL A 212 -14.58 -3.16 -3.39
CA VAL A 212 -14.31 -4.60 -3.58
C VAL A 212 -14.73 -4.99 -4.98
N PRO A 213 -13.81 -5.51 -5.82
CA PRO A 213 -14.13 -5.88 -7.20
C PRO A 213 -15.35 -6.80 -7.28
N PRO A 214 -16.31 -6.55 -8.21
CA PRO A 214 -17.53 -7.35 -8.30
C PRO A 214 -17.27 -8.85 -8.45
N GLY A 215 -16.17 -9.20 -9.12
CA GLY A 215 -15.72 -10.59 -9.27
C GLY A 215 -15.38 -11.27 -7.95
N LEU A 216 -14.81 -10.54 -6.98
CA LEU A 216 -14.51 -11.06 -5.64
C LEU A 216 -15.72 -11.00 -4.73
N ARG A 217 -16.51 -9.91 -4.80
CA ARG A 217 -17.66 -9.69 -3.93
C ARG A 217 -18.68 -10.86 -3.93
N ARG A 218 -18.89 -11.48 -5.09
CA ARG A 218 -19.84 -12.62 -5.23
C ARG A 218 -19.35 -13.90 -4.53
N PHE A 219 -18.07 -14.02 -4.24
CA PHE A 219 -17.46 -15.18 -3.58
C PHE A 219 -17.21 -14.96 -2.08
N LEU A 220 -17.54 -13.78 -1.55
CA LEU A 220 -17.41 -13.54 -0.13
C LEU A 220 -18.25 -14.53 0.68
N SER A 221 -17.68 -15.04 1.78
CA SER A 221 -18.40 -15.80 2.80
C SER A 221 -19.48 -14.94 3.48
N ALA A 222 -20.26 -15.52 4.36
CA ALA A 222 -21.22 -14.77 5.18
C ALA A 222 -20.49 -13.73 6.04
N GLN A 223 -19.34 -14.09 6.61
CA GLN A 223 -18.49 -13.19 7.42
C GLN A 223 -17.93 -12.07 6.55
N GLY A 224 -17.30 -12.36 5.42
CA GLY A 224 -16.75 -11.33 4.53
C GLY A 224 -17.81 -10.33 4.02
N ARG A 225 -19.06 -10.78 3.84
CA ARG A 225 -20.19 -9.87 3.53
C ARG A 225 -20.59 -9.01 4.73
N ALA A 226 -20.57 -9.56 5.94
CA ALA A 226 -20.83 -8.81 7.16
C ALA A 226 -19.77 -7.72 7.38
N ASP A 227 -18.50 -8.02 7.16
CA ASP A 227 -17.37 -7.11 7.35
C ASP A 227 -17.39 -5.93 6.37
N LEU A 228 -18.01 -6.10 5.19
CA LEU A 228 -18.26 -4.96 4.29
C LEU A 228 -19.16 -3.88 4.91
N SER A 229 -20.08 -4.27 5.77
CA SER A 229 -21.13 -3.41 6.33
C SER A 229 -20.84 -3.00 7.77
N HIS A 230 -20.22 -3.91 8.53
CA HIS A 230 -19.99 -3.81 9.97
C HIS A 230 -18.56 -4.29 10.28
N PRO A 231 -17.52 -3.53 9.85
CA PRO A 231 -16.14 -3.90 10.12
C PRO A 231 -15.87 -3.84 11.62
N ASP A 232 -15.07 -4.77 12.13
CA ASP A 232 -14.64 -4.79 13.52
C ASP A 232 -13.81 -3.57 13.90
N ALA A 233 -13.79 -3.25 15.21
CA ALA A 233 -13.18 -2.03 15.74
C ALA A 233 -11.65 -1.95 15.57
N SER A 234 -10.96 -3.06 15.33
CA SER A 234 -9.50 -3.14 15.25
C SER A 234 -8.95 -2.95 13.84
N THR A 235 -9.62 -2.24 12.98
CA THR A 235 -9.27 -2.18 11.57
C THR A 235 -8.70 -0.84 11.15
N TRP A 236 -7.94 -0.85 10.07
CA TRP A 236 -7.42 0.33 9.41
C TRP A 236 -8.27 0.69 8.18
N THR A 237 -8.28 1.95 7.81
CA THR A 237 -8.91 2.45 6.57
C THR A 237 -7.87 2.70 5.50
N ALA A 238 -8.27 2.74 4.22
CA ALA A 238 -7.38 3.14 3.14
C ALA A 238 -6.75 4.54 3.35
N ALA A 239 -7.50 5.47 3.97
CA ALA A 239 -7.00 6.82 4.28
C ALA A 239 -5.86 6.78 5.32
N GLU A 240 -6.01 5.98 6.38
CA GLU A 240 -4.98 5.82 7.41
C GLU A 240 -3.76 5.09 6.83
N ALA A 241 -3.98 4.02 6.05
CA ALA A 241 -2.93 3.24 5.40
C ALA A 241 -2.13 4.00 4.33
N LEU A 242 -2.64 5.14 3.84
CA LEU A 242 -1.88 6.07 3.00
C LEU A 242 -0.87 6.91 3.78
N SER A 243 -1.01 7.08 5.11
CA SER A 243 -0.10 7.92 5.89
C SER A 243 1.35 7.44 5.89
N PRO A 244 1.68 6.13 5.98
CA PRO A 244 3.05 5.66 5.77
C PRO A 244 3.58 5.96 4.36
N VAL A 245 2.75 5.84 3.34
CA VAL A 245 3.15 6.15 1.96
C VAL A 245 3.46 7.64 1.80
N ALA A 246 2.61 8.50 2.35
CA ALA A 246 2.82 9.95 2.35
C ALA A 246 4.13 10.32 3.07
N TRP A 247 4.36 9.75 4.26
CA TRP A 247 5.61 9.93 5.01
C TRP A 247 6.84 9.50 4.20
N LEU A 248 6.84 8.28 3.65
CA LEU A 248 7.99 7.71 2.94
C LEU A 248 8.28 8.39 1.59
N THR A 249 7.25 8.95 0.96
CA THR A 249 7.40 9.72 -0.30
C THR A 249 7.67 11.19 -0.07
N GLY A 250 7.46 11.70 1.16
CA GLY A 250 7.54 13.13 1.49
C GLY A 250 6.44 13.98 0.86
N LYS A 251 5.34 13.35 0.37
CA LYS A 251 4.25 14.03 -0.33
C LYS A 251 2.91 13.72 0.33
N PRO A 252 2.10 14.74 0.68
CA PRO A 252 0.74 14.51 1.16
C PRO A 252 -0.10 13.77 0.11
N ILE A 253 -0.84 12.75 0.57
CA ILE A 253 -1.74 11.94 -0.27
C ILE A 253 -3.08 11.87 0.45
N GLY A 254 -4.15 12.23 -0.25
CA GLY A 254 -5.53 12.06 0.22
C GLY A 254 -6.30 11.15 -0.71
N LEU A 255 -7.34 10.50 -0.20
CA LEU A 255 -8.26 9.77 -1.07
C LEU A 255 -8.96 10.74 -2.02
N PRO A 256 -9.13 10.40 -3.30
CA PRO A 256 -9.93 11.20 -4.21
C PRO A 256 -11.37 11.26 -3.70
N PRO A 257 -12.11 12.37 -3.99
CA PRO A 257 -13.53 12.43 -3.69
C PRO A 257 -14.25 11.25 -4.39
N SER A 258 -15.22 10.69 -3.69
CA SER A 258 -16.06 9.58 -4.14
C SER A 258 -17.01 10.00 -5.25
#